data_46cf3c7becdc5993975150ca319f84c2
#
_entry.id   46cf3c7becdc5993975150ca319f84c2
#
_cell.length_a   1.000
_cell.length_b   1.000
_cell.length_c   1.000
_cell.angle_alpha   90.00
_cell.angle_beta   90.00
_cell.angle_gamma   90.00
#
_symmetry.space_group_name_H-M   'P 1'
#
loop_
_entity.id
_entity.type
_entity.pdbx_description
1 polymer ?
#
loop_
_entity_poly.entity_id
_entity_poly.type
_entity_poly.pdbx_seq_one_letter_code
_entity_poly.pdbx_strand_id
1 'polypeptide(L)'
;MLSPDLPIAKLEEDGLNRGSFAESLAKTLVQYSFPSSLTIGLYGEWGSGKTSLLNMVFENVERIDDGVVVLRFNPWLCSDSKQLVTQFFKQMATAIKLKKRAADKAWELIDQYADILGATSVIPVAGEIVAAFTKVLTKKAEEETKERTNDLQESKNQIIKKLKDEKIKIIVSIDDIDRLSEEEIVAVFQLVK
;
A
#
# COMPACT_ATOMS: atom_id res chain seq x y z
N MET A 1 14.20 -16.60 32.88
CA MET A 1 14.45 -16.61 31.42
C MET A 1 13.88 -15.32 30.87
N LEU A 2 14.70 -14.48 30.25
CA LEU A 2 14.20 -13.31 29.56
C LEU A 2 13.56 -13.79 28.25
N SER A 3 12.23 -13.65 28.12
CA SER A 3 11.53 -13.88 26.87
C SER A 3 11.87 -12.71 25.93
N PRO A 4 12.20 -12.95 24.65
CA PRO A 4 12.37 -11.85 23.70
C PRO A 4 11.05 -11.08 23.58
N ASP A 5 11.14 -9.74 23.57
CA ASP A 5 10.00 -8.84 23.39
C ASP A 5 9.58 -8.81 21.91
N LEU A 6 8.94 -9.91 21.47
CA LEU A 6 8.44 -10.07 20.11
C LEU A 6 6.97 -9.67 20.05
N PRO A 7 6.54 -9.04 18.93
CA PRO A 7 5.12 -8.78 18.70
C PRO A 7 4.33 -10.08 18.74
N ILE A 8 3.18 -10.11 19.43
CA ILE A 8 2.28 -11.25 19.39
C ILE A 8 1.77 -11.48 17.98
N ALA A 9 1.60 -12.74 17.60
CA ALA A 9 1.14 -13.13 16.29
C ALA A 9 -0.37 -13.39 16.25
N LYS A 10 -0.95 -13.83 17.39
CA LYS A 10 -2.34 -14.27 17.48
C LYS A 10 -3.11 -13.54 18.57
N LEU A 11 -4.43 -13.45 18.37
CA LEU A 11 -5.36 -12.86 19.33
C LEU A 11 -5.33 -13.58 20.70
N GLU A 12 -5.10 -14.88 20.72
CA GLU A 12 -5.03 -15.72 21.93
C GLU A 12 -3.87 -15.33 22.86
N GLU A 13 -2.85 -14.64 22.33
CA GLU A 13 -1.67 -14.17 23.06
C GLU A 13 -1.89 -12.76 23.67
N ASP A 14 -3.11 -12.19 23.56
CA ASP A 14 -3.41 -10.84 24.03
C ASP A 14 -3.43 -10.71 25.55
N GLY A 15 -2.29 -10.39 26.12
CA GLY A 15 -2.14 -10.12 27.56
C GLY A 15 -2.57 -8.73 28.00
N LEU A 16 -2.90 -7.82 27.06
CA LEU A 16 -3.24 -6.43 27.33
C LEU A 16 -4.73 -6.09 27.11
N ASN A 17 -5.53 -7.11 26.81
CA ASN A 17 -6.98 -7.00 26.59
C ASN A 17 -7.37 -5.99 25.48
N ARG A 18 -6.62 -5.97 24.38
CA ARG A 18 -6.85 -5.10 23.22
C ARG A 18 -7.67 -5.76 22.11
N GLY A 19 -8.02 -7.05 22.26
CA GLY A 19 -8.73 -7.85 21.26
C GLY A 19 -10.05 -7.22 20.81
N SER A 20 -10.83 -6.64 21.73
CA SER A 20 -12.09 -5.97 21.40
C SER A 20 -11.89 -4.73 20.51
N PHE A 21 -10.83 -3.97 20.75
CA PHE A 21 -10.47 -2.83 19.89
C PHE A 21 -10.00 -3.32 18.53
N ALA A 22 -9.16 -4.35 18.47
CA ALA A 22 -8.69 -4.95 17.21
C ALA A 22 -9.87 -5.48 16.38
N GLU A 23 -10.84 -6.14 17.00
CA GLU A 23 -12.06 -6.62 16.34
C GLU A 23 -12.90 -5.47 15.79
N SER A 24 -13.13 -4.41 16.57
CA SER A 24 -13.88 -3.23 16.14
C SER A 24 -13.23 -2.54 14.95
N LEU A 25 -11.90 -2.39 14.98
CA LEU A 25 -11.14 -1.80 13.88
C LEU A 25 -11.21 -2.68 12.63
N ALA A 26 -11.06 -3.99 12.76
CA ALA A 26 -11.19 -4.93 11.66
C ALA A 26 -12.57 -4.87 11.00
N LYS A 27 -13.65 -4.84 11.80
CA LYS A 27 -15.03 -4.65 11.30
C LYS A 27 -15.17 -3.35 10.52
N THR A 28 -14.65 -2.25 11.04
CA THR A 28 -14.67 -0.96 10.36
C THR A 28 -13.96 -1.01 9.01
N LEU A 29 -12.77 -1.59 8.95
CA LEU A 29 -12.00 -1.74 7.72
C LEU A 29 -12.71 -2.62 6.68
N VAL A 30 -13.27 -3.76 7.11
CA VAL A 30 -13.97 -4.69 6.20
C VAL A 30 -15.30 -4.11 5.71
N GLN A 31 -16.03 -3.40 6.56
CA GLN A 31 -17.33 -2.83 6.20
C GLN A 31 -17.23 -1.51 5.44
N TYR A 32 -16.06 -0.86 5.41
CA TYR A 32 -15.88 0.39 4.70
C TYR A 32 -16.13 0.22 3.20
N SER A 33 -17.12 0.93 2.66
CA SER A 33 -17.61 0.76 1.28
C SER A 33 -17.71 2.07 0.48
N PHE A 34 -17.15 3.17 1.00
CA PHE A 34 -17.13 4.44 0.28
C PHE A 34 -16.19 4.39 -0.94
N PRO A 35 -16.43 5.21 -1.98
CA PRO A 35 -15.63 5.22 -3.20
C PRO A 35 -14.20 5.77 -3.01
N SER A 36 -13.95 6.50 -1.92
CA SER A 36 -12.63 7.03 -1.55
C SER A 36 -11.87 6.06 -0.64
N SER A 37 -10.54 6.13 -0.65
CA SER A 37 -9.71 5.40 0.31
C SER A 37 -9.90 5.93 1.73
N LEU A 38 -9.78 5.06 2.74
CA LEU A 38 -9.74 5.40 4.15
C LEU A 38 -8.31 5.24 4.66
N THR A 39 -7.75 6.29 5.24
CA THR A 39 -6.44 6.23 5.91
C THR A 39 -6.63 6.38 7.40
N ILE A 40 -6.07 5.43 8.17
CA ILE A 40 -6.13 5.43 9.64
C ILE A 40 -4.70 5.50 10.18
N GLY A 41 -4.41 6.50 11.02
CA GLY A 41 -3.13 6.62 11.73
C GLY A 41 -3.19 5.89 13.07
N LEU A 42 -2.32 4.89 13.26
CA LEU A 42 -2.12 4.23 14.54
C LEU A 42 -0.94 4.86 15.27
N TYR A 43 -1.22 5.63 16.30
CA TYR A 43 -0.21 6.34 17.09
C TYR A 43 0.06 5.65 18.41
N GLY A 44 1.30 5.75 18.90
CA GLY A 44 1.72 5.24 20.19
C GLY A 44 3.23 5.27 20.33
N GLU A 45 3.73 5.27 21.56
CA GLU A 45 5.16 5.23 21.86
C GLU A 45 5.84 3.99 21.28
N TRP A 46 7.15 4.06 21.14
CA TRP A 46 7.93 2.88 20.76
C TRP A 46 7.78 1.79 21.82
N GLY A 47 7.62 0.54 21.42
CA GLY A 47 7.35 -0.57 22.35
C GLY A 47 5.89 -0.66 22.86
N SER A 48 4.98 0.26 22.49
CA SER A 48 3.57 0.23 22.95
C SER A 48 2.73 -0.91 22.36
N GLY A 49 3.30 -1.79 21.53
CA GLY A 49 2.62 -2.93 20.94
C GLY A 49 1.77 -2.62 19.69
N LYS A 50 2.10 -1.58 18.91
CA LYS A 50 1.41 -1.24 17.65
C LYS A 50 1.39 -2.41 16.66
N THR A 51 2.53 -3.06 16.45
CA THR A 51 2.65 -4.22 15.54
C THR A 51 1.83 -5.41 16.04
N SER A 52 1.81 -5.65 17.35
CA SER A 52 0.94 -6.66 17.98
C SER A 52 -0.54 -6.38 17.72
N LEU A 53 -0.95 -5.13 17.88
CA LEU A 53 -2.34 -4.72 17.62
C LEU A 53 -2.70 -4.91 16.15
N LEU A 54 -1.81 -4.54 15.21
CA LEU A 54 -2.03 -4.76 13.77
C LEU A 54 -2.14 -6.25 13.43
N ASN A 55 -1.35 -7.12 14.07
CA ASN A 55 -1.46 -8.57 13.89
C ASN A 55 -2.85 -9.07 14.28
N MET A 56 -3.36 -8.64 15.45
CA MET A 56 -4.71 -8.98 15.89
C MET A 56 -5.81 -8.44 14.97
N VAL A 57 -5.63 -7.21 14.45
CA VAL A 57 -6.56 -6.62 13.48
C VAL A 57 -6.62 -7.47 12.22
N PHE A 58 -5.48 -7.87 11.66
CA PHE A 58 -5.44 -8.64 10.43
C PHE A 58 -5.97 -10.07 10.63
N GLU A 59 -5.72 -10.69 11.76
CA GLU A 59 -6.35 -11.96 12.10
C GLU A 59 -7.88 -11.84 12.13
N ASN A 60 -8.41 -10.76 12.72
CA ASN A 60 -9.86 -10.51 12.71
C ASN A 60 -10.38 -10.18 11.31
N VAL A 61 -9.65 -9.43 10.47
CA VAL A 61 -10.02 -9.20 9.07
C VAL A 61 -10.19 -10.52 8.34
N GLU A 62 -9.25 -11.44 8.46
CA GLU A 62 -9.31 -12.76 7.81
C GLU A 62 -10.48 -13.62 8.32
N ARG A 63 -10.84 -13.49 9.60
CA ARG A 63 -12.01 -14.19 10.19
C ARG A 63 -13.33 -13.62 9.69
N ILE A 64 -13.42 -12.30 9.44
CA ILE A 64 -14.63 -11.62 9.00
C ILE A 64 -14.85 -11.81 7.50
N ASP A 65 -13.80 -11.64 6.70
CA ASP A 65 -13.85 -11.77 5.24
C ASP A 65 -12.47 -12.22 4.73
N ASP A 66 -12.36 -13.50 4.41
CA ASP A 66 -11.14 -14.10 3.87
C ASP A 66 -10.84 -13.68 2.43
N GLY A 67 -11.78 -13.02 1.76
CA GLY A 67 -11.62 -12.43 0.43
C GLY A 67 -10.84 -11.11 0.42
N VAL A 68 -10.66 -10.46 1.57
CA VAL A 68 -9.89 -9.22 1.68
C VAL A 68 -8.40 -9.48 1.51
N VAL A 69 -7.76 -8.69 0.65
CA VAL A 69 -6.31 -8.73 0.45
C VAL A 69 -5.64 -7.86 1.50
N VAL A 70 -4.77 -8.42 2.31
CA VAL A 70 -3.96 -7.69 3.30
C VAL A 70 -2.53 -7.59 2.79
N LEU A 71 -2.05 -6.36 2.60
CA LEU A 71 -0.66 -6.04 2.26
C LEU A 71 0.05 -5.42 3.47
N ARG A 72 1.13 -6.04 3.93
CA ARG A 72 2.03 -5.46 4.93
C ARG A 72 3.25 -4.90 4.21
N PHE A 73 3.32 -3.59 4.13
CA PHE A 73 4.39 -2.89 3.44
C PHE A 73 5.30 -2.19 4.43
N ASN A 74 6.58 -2.48 4.36
CA ASN A 74 7.61 -1.80 5.14
C ASN A 74 8.51 -0.99 4.18
N PRO A 75 8.30 0.32 4.07
CA PRO A 75 9.04 1.18 3.15
C PRO A 75 10.52 1.35 3.55
N TRP A 76 10.88 1.14 4.80
CA TRP A 76 12.28 1.16 5.29
C TRP A 76 13.21 0.19 4.55
N LEU A 77 12.65 -0.86 3.93
CA LEU A 77 13.42 -1.84 3.15
C LEU A 77 13.76 -1.35 1.74
N CYS A 78 13.30 -0.17 1.34
CA CYS A 78 13.54 0.41 0.02
C CYS A 78 14.71 1.42 0.09
N SER A 79 15.53 1.49 -0.98
CA SER A 79 16.73 2.33 -1.01
C SER A 79 16.44 3.77 -1.43
N ASP A 80 15.36 4.00 -2.13
CA ASP A 80 14.94 5.31 -2.65
C ASP A 80 13.43 5.33 -2.96
N SER A 81 12.89 6.53 -3.20
CA SER A 81 11.47 6.75 -3.47
C SER A 81 10.95 5.99 -4.70
N LYS A 82 11.79 5.80 -5.73
CA LYS A 82 11.40 5.06 -6.94
C LYS A 82 11.27 3.57 -6.64
N GLN A 83 12.25 3.02 -5.93
CA GLN A 83 12.21 1.63 -5.49
C GLN A 83 11.02 1.39 -4.56
N LEU A 84 10.73 2.34 -3.66
CA LEU A 84 9.59 2.30 -2.75
C LEU A 84 8.28 2.14 -3.52
N VAL A 85 8.01 2.99 -4.51
CA VAL A 85 6.80 2.95 -5.32
C VAL A 85 6.71 1.65 -6.12
N THR A 86 7.80 1.25 -6.78
CA THR A 86 7.85 0.01 -7.57
C THR A 86 7.60 -1.22 -6.69
N GLN A 87 8.26 -1.32 -5.54
CA GLN A 87 8.11 -2.43 -4.61
C GLN A 87 6.70 -2.49 -4.00
N PHE A 88 6.09 -1.35 -3.71
CA PHE A 88 4.71 -1.29 -3.25
C PHE A 88 3.75 -1.98 -4.23
N PHE A 89 3.80 -1.61 -5.50
CA PHE A 89 2.92 -2.22 -6.51
C PHE A 89 3.27 -3.68 -6.79
N LYS A 90 4.54 -4.07 -6.79
CA LYS A 90 4.98 -5.48 -6.92
C LYS A 90 4.45 -6.35 -5.79
N GLN A 91 4.55 -5.87 -4.56
CA GLN A 91 4.04 -6.59 -3.40
C GLN A 91 2.50 -6.64 -3.41
N MET A 92 1.83 -5.57 -3.85
CA MET A 92 0.37 -5.55 -4.02
C MET A 92 -0.08 -6.58 -5.07
N ALA A 93 0.56 -6.62 -6.23
CA ALA A 93 0.27 -7.63 -7.27
C ALA A 93 0.44 -9.05 -6.71
N THR A 94 1.53 -9.29 -5.98
CA THR A 94 1.80 -10.59 -5.35
C THR A 94 0.73 -10.96 -4.32
N ALA A 95 0.33 -10.02 -3.46
CA ALA A 95 -0.69 -10.26 -2.44
C ALA A 95 -2.06 -10.61 -3.08
N ILE A 96 -2.45 -9.91 -4.15
CA ILE A 96 -3.69 -10.21 -4.88
C ILE A 96 -3.60 -11.60 -5.53
N LYS A 97 -2.50 -11.90 -6.21
CA LYS A 97 -2.28 -13.20 -6.88
C LYS A 97 -2.40 -14.36 -5.91
N LEU A 98 -1.80 -14.23 -4.72
CA LEU A 98 -1.83 -15.29 -3.70
C LEU A 98 -3.21 -15.49 -3.11
N LYS A 99 -3.97 -14.40 -2.90
CA LYS A 99 -5.28 -14.46 -2.24
C LYS A 99 -6.42 -14.88 -3.19
N LYS A 100 -6.39 -14.40 -4.44
CA LYS A 100 -7.50 -14.57 -5.41
C LYS A 100 -7.27 -15.67 -6.45
N ARG A 101 -6.31 -16.58 -6.26
CA ARG A 101 -6.04 -17.76 -7.12
C ARG A 101 -6.24 -17.51 -8.61
N ALA A 102 -5.32 -16.78 -9.24
CA ALA A 102 -5.07 -16.77 -10.69
C ALA A 102 -6.26 -16.45 -11.66
N ALA A 103 -7.50 -16.42 -11.20
CA ALA A 103 -8.66 -16.11 -12.05
C ALA A 103 -8.79 -14.61 -12.35
N ASP A 104 -8.30 -13.78 -11.46
CA ASP A 104 -8.43 -12.33 -11.55
C ASP A 104 -7.14 -11.73 -12.11
N LYS A 105 -7.22 -11.22 -13.33
CA LYS A 105 -6.07 -10.59 -14.02
C LYS A 105 -5.68 -9.20 -13.45
N ALA A 106 -6.28 -8.77 -12.36
CA ALA A 106 -5.96 -7.48 -11.74
C ALA A 106 -4.49 -7.40 -11.31
N TRP A 107 -3.92 -8.50 -10.80
CA TRP A 107 -2.52 -8.57 -10.41
C TRP A 107 -1.56 -8.38 -11.60
N GLU A 108 -1.91 -8.86 -12.81
CA GLU A 108 -1.08 -8.69 -14.01
C GLU A 108 -0.98 -7.21 -14.39
N LEU A 109 -2.10 -6.47 -14.35
CA LEU A 109 -2.11 -5.04 -14.63
C LEU A 109 -1.28 -4.25 -13.61
N ILE A 110 -1.37 -4.61 -12.34
CA ILE A 110 -0.60 -3.94 -11.28
C ILE A 110 0.89 -4.26 -11.42
N ASP A 111 1.24 -5.49 -11.77
CA ASP A 111 2.63 -5.91 -11.96
C ASP A 111 3.25 -5.18 -13.17
N GLN A 112 2.54 -5.11 -14.28
CA GLN A 112 2.96 -4.33 -15.46
C GLN A 112 3.11 -2.84 -15.14
N TYR A 113 2.19 -2.26 -14.36
CA TYR A 113 2.29 -0.89 -13.90
C TYR A 113 3.55 -0.65 -13.06
N ALA A 114 3.88 -1.57 -12.17
CA ALA A 114 5.11 -1.52 -11.40
C ALA A 114 6.37 -1.56 -12.28
N ASP A 115 6.37 -2.37 -13.35
CA ASP A 115 7.47 -2.44 -14.31
C ASP A 115 7.64 -1.12 -15.07
N ILE A 116 6.55 -0.50 -15.52
CA ILE A 116 6.57 0.81 -16.17
C ILE A 116 7.15 1.86 -15.21
N LEU A 117 6.70 1.90 -13.96
CA LEU A 117 7.23 2.79 -12.93
C LEU A 117 8.72 2.56 -12.68
N GLY A 118 9.15 1.33 -12.61
CA GLY A 118 10.56 0.94 -12.47
C GLY A 118 11.43 1.35 -13.66
N ALA A 119 10.89 1.36 -14.87
CA ALA A 119 11.60 1.76 -16.09
C ALA A 119 11.65 3.27 -16.32
N THR A 120 10.72 4.03 -15.73
CA THR A 120 10.65 5.49 -15.91
C THR A 120 11.45 6.21 -14.83
N SER A 121 12.04 7.36 -15.20
CA SER A 121 12.64 8.28 -14.21
C SER A 121 11.61 9.20 -13.56
N VAL A 122 10.33 9.02 -13.87
CA VAL A 122 9.22 9.85 -13.38
C VAL A 122 8.46 9.06 -12.34
N ILE A 123 8.49 9.50 -11.08
CA ILE A 123 7.53 9.08 -10.07
C ILE A 123 6.24 9.82 -10.40
N PRO A 124 5.09 9.14 -10.56
CA PRO A 124 3.82 9.83 -10.79
C PRO A 124 3.36 10.48 -9.48
N VAL A 125 3.94 11.63 -9.20
CA VAL A 125 3.54 12.52 -8.12
C VAL A 125 2.35 13.34 -8.63
N ALA A 126 1.26 13.34 -7.87
CA ALA A 126 0.04 14.05 -8.23
C ALA A 126 0.31 15.51 -8.68
N GLY A 127 -0.01 15.78 -9.94
CA GLY A 127 -0.42 17.06 -10.49
C GLY A 127 0.58 18.23 -10.56
N GLU A 128 1.40 18.50 -9.57
CA GLU A 128 2.15 19.77 -9.52
C GLU A 128 3.67 19.64 -9.66
N ILE A 129 4.26 18.50 -9.38
CA ILE A 129 5.74 18.32 -9.47
C ILE A 129 6.18 18.04 -10.92
N VAL A 130 5.32 17.51 -11.77
CA VAL A 130 5.61 17.32 -13.20
C VAL A 130 5.95 18.66 -13.87
N ALA A 131 5.30 19.75 -13.47
CA ALA A 131 5.55 21.08 -14.03
C ALA A 131 6.91 21.69 -13.66
N ALA A 132 7.52 21.28 -12.55
CA ALA A 132 8.82 21.78 -12.12
C ALA A 132 9.98 21.04 -12.79
N PHE A 133 9.82 19.74 -13.09
CA PHE A 133 10.84 18.93 -13.76
C PHE A 133 10.89 19.15 -15.28
N THR A 134 9.76 19.48 -15.92
CA THR A 134 9.69 19.73 -17.38
C THR A 134 10.40 21.01 -17.81
N LYS A 135 10.73 21.94 -16.93
CA LYS A 135 11.47 23.16 -17.29
C LYS A 135 12.95 22.93 -17.68
N VAL A 136 13.50 21.76 -17.43
CA VAL A 136 14.93 21.44 -17.65
C VAL A 136 15.15 20.56 -18.90
N LEU A 137 14.10 20.00 -19.48
CA LEU A 137 14.20 19.07 -20.61
C LEU A 137 13.90 19.76 -21.96
N THR A 138 14.64 19.37 -23.00
CA THR A 138 14.43 19.81 -24.37
C THR A 138 13.05 19.40 -24.89
N LYS A 139 12.45 20.18 -25.86
CA LYS A 139 11.12 19.94 -26.43
C LYS A 139 10.82 18.46 -26.78
N LYS A 140 11.82 17.73 -27.26
CA LYS A 140 11.68 16.31 -27.64
C LYS A 140 11.46 15.39 -26.43
N ALA A 141 12.07 15.70 -25.28
CA ALA A 141 11.87 14.97 -24.03
C ALA A 141 10.49 15.31 -23.39
N GLU A 142 9.92 16.47 -23.69
CA GLU A 142 8.59 16.85 -23.20
C GLU A 142 7.46 16.05 -23.86
N GLU A 143 7.56 15.74 -25.16
CA GLU A 143 6.57 14.93 -25.88
C GLU A 143 6.60 13.47 -25.39
N GLU A 144 7.77 12.85 -25.29
CA GLU A 144 7.93 11.50 -24.77
C GLU A 144 7.47 11.39 -23.30
N THR A 145 7.68 12.43 -22.50
CA THR A 145 7.24 12.46 -21.10
C THR A 145 5.72 12.59 -21.00
N LYS A 146 5.09 13.40 -21.88
CA LYS A 146 3.62 13.53 -21.92
C LYS A 146 2.93 12.24 -22.35
N GLU A 147 3.44 11.55 -23.36
CA GLU A 147 2.90 10.25 -23.79
C GLU A 147 2.99 9.24 -22.66
N ARG A 148 4.16 9.08 -22.02
CA ARG A 148 4.36 8.16 -20.89
C ARG A 148 3.49 8.51 -19.69
N THR A 149 3.27 9.78 -19.41
CA THR A 149 2.39 10.22 -18.31
C THR A 149 0.93 9.87 -18.61
N ASN A 150 0.48 10.02 -19.86
CA ASN A 150 -0.84 9.61 -20.28
C ASN A 150 -1.02 8.10 -20.20
N ASP A 151 -0.02 7.32 -20.63
CA ASP A 151 -0.02 5.86 -20.51
C ASP A 151 -0.10 5.38 -19.04
N LEU A 152 0.64 6.04 -18.15
CA LEU A 152 0.58 5.74 -16.71
C LEU A 152 -0.78 6.07 -16.12
N GLN A 153 -1.39 7.19 -16.49
CA GLN A 153 -2.72 7.56 -15.99
C GLN A 153 -3.80 6.61 -16.54
N GLU A 154 -3.69 6.19 -17.77
CA GLU A 154 -4.59 5.22 -18.37
C GLU A 154 -4.45 3.85 -17.67
N SER A 155 -3.22 3.38 -17.46
CA SER A 155 -2.94 2.14 -16.73
C SER A 155 -3.49 2.18 -15.29
N LYS A 156 -3.32 3.30 -14.57
CA LYS A 156 -3.94 3.51 -13.25
C LYS A 156 -5.46 3.39 -13.30
N ASN A 157 -6.10 4.02 -14.28
CA ASN A 157 -7.55 3.97 -14.44
C ASN A 157 -8.05 2.54 -14.75
N GLN A 158 -7.31 1.80 -15.56
CA GLN A 158 -7.61 0.38 -15.86
C GLN A 158 -7.50 -0.48 -14.60
N ILE A 159 -6.47 -0.29 -13.77
CA ILE A 159 -6.30 -0.99 -12.48
C ILE A 159 -7.49 -0.67 -11.56
N ILE A 160 -7.83 0.60 -11.37
CA ILE A 160 -8.94 1.02 -10.52
C ILE A 160 -10.26 0.39 -10.98
N LYS A 161 -10.53 0.43 -12.30
CA LYS A 161 -11.71 -0.19 -12.87
C LYS A 161 -11.74 -1.69 -12.60
N LYS A 162 -10.63 -2.38 -12.86
CA LYS A 162 -10.53 -3.83 -12.67
C LYS A 162 -10.73 -4.24 -11.22
N LEU A 163 -10.10 -3.53 -10.26
CA LEU A 163 -10.29 -3.78 -8.84
C LEU A 163 -11.75 -3.59 -8.40
N LYS A 164 -12.45 -2.58 -8.96
CA LYS A 164 -13.88 -2.35 -8.69
C LYS A 164 -14.77 -3.43 -9.28
N ASP A 165 -14.55 -3.80 -10.53
CA ASP A 165 -15.34 -4.80 -11.26
C ASP A 165 -15.23 -6.17 -10.57
N GLU A 166 -14.06 -6.53 -10.09
CA GLU A 166 -13.77 -7.77 -9.37
C GLU A 166 -14.05 -7.68 -7.86
N LYS A 167 -14.50 -6.51 -7.37
CA LYS A 167 -14.78 -6.24 -5.95
C LYS A 167 -13.61 -6.62 -5.04
N ILE A 168 -12.39 -6.35 -5.48
CA ILE A 168 -11.18 -6.61 -4.70
C ILE A 168 -11.03 -5.51 -3.66
N LYS A 169 -11.11 -5.87 -2.40
CA LYS A 169 -10.80 -5.00 -1.28
C LYS A 169 -9.36 -5.24 -0.83
N ILE A 170 -8.60 -4.17 -0.70
CA ILE A 170 -7.19 -4.22 -0.27
C ILE A 170 -7.05 -3.37 0.99
N ILE A 171 -6.47 -3.95 2.02
CA ILE A 171 -6.07 -3.26 3.26
C ILE A 171 -4.54 -3.24 3.27
N VAL A 172 -3.97 -2.05 3.31
CA VAL A 172 -2.52 -1.85 3.36
C VAL A 172 -2.11 -1.39 4.75
N SER A 173 -1.18 -2.08 5.37
CA SER A 173 -0.48 -1.63 6.56
C SER A 173 0.89 -1.11 6.15
N ILE A 174 1.22 0.11 6.56
CA ILE A 174 2.53 0.72 6.34
C ILE A 174 3.15 0.96 7.71
N ASP A 175 4.26 0.31 7.98
CA ASP A 175 4.98 0.41 9.26
C ASP A 175 6.33 1.15 9.08
N ASP A 176 6.96 1.55 10.17
CA ASP A 176 8.28 2.22 10.18
C ASP A 176 8.36 3.52 9.35
N ILE A 177 7.27 4.29 9.24
CA ILE A 177 7.23 5.56 8.49
C ILE A 177 8.16 6.61 9.12
N ASP A 178 8.37 6.55 10.41
CA ASP A 178 9.25 7.45 11.19
C ASP A 178 10.74 7.33 10.83
N ARG A 179 11.11 6.29 10.09
CA ARG A 179 12.50 6.05 9.64
C ARG A 179 12.77 6.57 8.23
N LEU A 180 11.77 7.08 7.56
CA LEU A 180 11.85 7.56 6.19
C LEU A 180 12.34 9.03 6.14
N SER A 181 12.97 9.40 5.02
CA SER A 181 13.20 10.79 4.67
C SER A 181 11.89 11.52 4.36
N GLU A 182 11.91 12.85 4.39
CA GLU A 182 10.74 13.66 4.06
C GLU A 182 10.20 13.36 2.66
N GLU A 183 11.07 13.14 1.68
CA GLU A 183 10.70 12.81 0.30
C GLU A 183 10.02 11.45 0.21
N GLU A 184 10.50 10.45 0.93
CA GLU A 184 9.91 9.12 1.00
C GLU A 184 8.57 9.12 1.73
N ILE A 185 8.42 9.91 2.81
CA ILE A 185 7.14 10.10 3.50
C ILE A 185 6.10 10.67 2.52
N VAL A 186 6.47 11.70 1.76
CA VAL A 186 5.60 12.28 0.73
C VAL A 186 5.21 11.23 -0.31
N ALA A 187 6.16 10.42 -0.79
CA ALA A 187 5.89 9.34 -1.75
C ALA A 187 4.89 8.31 -1.18
N VAL A 188 5.05 7.89 0.07
CA VAL A 188 4.12 6.98 0.75
C VAL A 188 2.70 7.56 0.83
N PHE A 189 2.56 8.83 1.25
CA PHE A 189 1.24 9.47 1.32
C PHE A 189 0.58 9.65 -0.05
N GLN A 190 1.36 9.72 -1.12
CA GLN A 190 0.83 9.76 -2.47
C GLN A 190 0.34 8.39 -2.98
N LEU A 191 0.94 7.30 -2.50
CA LEU A 191 0.50 5.94 -2.83
C LEU A 191 -0.91 5.62 -2.27
N VAL A 192 -1.29 6.23 -1.14
CA VAL A 192 -2.57 5.96 -0.47
C VAL A 192 -3.70 6.90 -0.86
N LYS A 193 -3.43 7.88 -1.73
CA LYS A 193 -4.44 8.75 -2.37
C LYS A 193 -4.99 8.16 -3.65
#